data_f5ea0b7c441be156a881690f76c20998
#
_entry.id   f5ea0b7c441be156a881690f76c20998
#
_cell.length_a   1.000
_cell.length_b   1.000
_cell.length_c   1.000
_cell.angle_alpha   90.00
_cell.angle_beta   90.00
_cell.angle_gamma   90.00
#
_symmetry.space_group_name_H-M   'P 1'
#
loop_
_entity.id
_entity.type
_entity.pdbx_description
1 polymer ?
#
loop_
_entity_poly.entity_id
_entity_poly.type
_entity_poly.pdbx_seq_one_letter_code
_entity_poly.pdbx_strand_id
1 'polypeptide(L)'
;RNKKVSKLRICAILRDWQRRKAQFDKEYPQSPIVIVELPLWSVKDREDYIYDRVDTHQSAQMDYDLYDKIPLCSDTDQWAKPSKWAVKEKSKKRALKLWDNESDATHHVGSSDKNLEIEFRKGEKTRCEGNYCNVAEFCEQFKEWRN
;
A
#
# COMPACT_ATOMS: atom_id res chain seq x y z
N ARG A 1 10.68 30.77 22.91
CA ARG A 1 11.42 31.29 21.72
C ARG A 1 10.72 30.78 20.47
N ASN A 2 9.96 31.63 19.79
CA ASN A 2 9.35 31.31 18.50
C ASN A 2 10.45 31.25 17.43
N LYS A 3 10.99 30.07 17.17
CA LYS A 3 11.90 29.87 16.06
C LYS A 3 11.08 29.53 14.80
N LYS A 4 11.25 30.33 13.75
CA LYS A 4 10.63 30.09 12.46
C LYS A 4 11.43 29.00 11.73
N VAL A 5 10.79 27.89 11.37
CA VAL A 5 11.38 26.86 10.51
C VAL A 5 11.43 27.44 9.09
N SER A 6 12.62 27.46 8.50
CA SER A 6 12.83 27.98 7.14
C SER A 6 12.95 26.88 6.07
N LYS A 7 13.36 25.68 6.46
CA LYS A 7 13.57 24.55 5.55
C LYS A 7 13.29 23.22 6.24
N LEU A 8 12.74 22.29 5.49
CA LEU A 8 12.58 20.89 5.90
C LEU A 8 13.37 20.01 4.93
N ARG A 9 14.19 19.09 5.45
CA ARG A 9 15.03 18.21 4.65
C ARG A 9 15.00 16.80 5.18
N ILE A 10 14.96 15.83 4.25
CA ILE A 10 15.16 14.42 4.56
C ILE A 10 16.55 14.04 4.06
N CYS A 11 17.37 13.45 4.93
CA CYS A 11 18.61 12.79 4.56
C CYS A 11 18.29 11.30 4.35
N ALA A 12 18.26 10.86 3.10
CA ALA A 12 18.01 9.48 2.74
C ALA A 12 19.32 8.73 2.54
N ILE A 13 19.48 7.59 3.23
CA ILE A 13 20.61 6.68 3.06
C ILE A 13 20.12 5.51 2.22
N LEU A 14 20.64 5.37 1.01
CA LEU A 14 20.26 4.34 0.05
C LEU A 14 21.06 3.06 0.32
N ARG A 15 20.46 2.09 1.00
CA ARG A 15 21.13 0.84 1.41
C ARG A 15 21.59 -0.03 0.25
N ASP A 16 20.81 -0.03 -0.85
CA ASP A 16 21.08 -0.85 -2.04
C ASP A 16 21.77 -0.04 -3.16
N TRP A 17 22.40 1.10 -2.81
CA TRP A 17 23.10 1.93 -3.77
C TRP A 17 24.27 1.20 -4.41
N GLN A 18 24.39 1.33 -5.74
CA GLN A 18 25.42 0.67 -6.53
C GLN A 18 26.29 1.70 -7.27
N ARG A 19 27.55 1.75 -6.93
CA ARG A 19 28.52 2.65 -7.59
C ARG A 19 28.57 2.45 -9.11
N ARG A 20 28.48 1.20 -9.57
CA ARG A 20 28.50 0.89 -11.00
C ARG A 20 27.29 1.47 -11.73
N LYS A 21 26.10 1.39 -11.15
CA LYS A 21 24.90 2.02 -11.72
C LYS A 21 25.05 3.53 -11.83
N ALA A 22 25.56 4.18 -10.80
CA ALA A 22 25.77 5.62 -10.78
C ALA A 22 26.74 6.10 -11.89
N GLN A 23 27.69 5.25 -12.31
CA GLN A 23 28.62 5.59 -13.39
C GLN A 23 27.97 5.58 -14.79
N PHE A 24 26.97 4.74 -15.02
CA PHE A 24 26.36 4.53 -16.33
C PHE A 24 24.96 5.12 -16.48
N ASP A 25 24.30 5.43 -15.38
CA ASP A 25 22.92 5.95 -15.35
C ASP A 25 22.90 7.30 -14.62
N LYS A 26 22.68 8.37 -15.38
CA LYS A 26 22.62 9.74 -14.83
C LYS A 26 21.35 10.00 -14.00
N GLU A 27 20.26 9.25 -14.26
CA GLU A 27 19.02 9.32 -13.50
C GLU A 27 19.14 8.60 -12.14
N TYR A 28 20.12 7.70 -12.00
CA TYR A 28 20.39 7.01 -10.75
C TYR A 28 21.14 7.93 -9.78
N PRO A 29 20.83 7.92 -8.47
CA PRO A 29 21.50 8.74 -7.47
C PRO A 29 23.02 8.59 -7.52
N GLN A 30 23.75 9.72 -7.65
CA GLN A 30 25.20 9.73 -7.80
C GLN A 30 25.93 9.50 -6.46
N SER A 31 25.21 9.50 -5.34
CA SER A 31 25.71 9.27 -3.98
C SER A 31 24.78 8.34 -3.21
N PRO A 32 25.31 7.51 -2.29
CA PRO A 32 24.48 6.71 -1.38
C PRO A 32 23.70 7.57 -0.36
N ILE A 33 24.05 8.84 -0.23
CA ILE A 33 23.35 9.80 0.63
C ILE A 33 22.73 10.87 -0.26
N VAL A 34 21.42 11.02 -0.16
CA VAL A 34 20.65 12.02 -0.90
C VAL A 34 19.91 12.91 0.08
N ILE A 35 20.02 14.23 -0.13
CA ILE A 35 19.25 15.21 0.64
C ILE A 35 18.08 15.68 -0.22
N VAL A 36 16.87 15.41 0.25
CA VAL A 36 15.62 15.85 -0.38
C VAL A 36 15.08 17.03 0.41
N GLU A 37 14.91 18.17 -0.25
CA GLU A 37 14.26 19.34 0.34
C GLU A 37 12.74 19.20 0.14
N LEU A 38 11.98 19.30 1.23
CA LEU A 38 10.52 19.22 1.19
C LEU A 38 9.93 20.64 1.25
N PRO A 39 8.86 20.90 0.49
CA PRO A 39 8.14 22.16 0.58
C PRO A 39 7.54 22.31 1.98
N LEU A 40 7.63 23.53 2.53
CA LEU A 40 6.93 23.87 3.76
C LEU A 40 5.48 24.19 3.43
N TRP A 41 4.57 23.55 4.14
CA TRP A 41 3.17 23.91 4.05
C TRP A 41 2.93 25.35 4.52
N SER A 42 1.99 26.04 3.90
CA SER A 42 1.52 27.32 4.40
C SER A 42 0.93 27.18 5.82
N VAL A 43 0.78 28.28 6.52
CA VAL A 43 0.13 28.25 7.84
C VAL A 43 -1.28 27.69 7.71
N LYS A 44 -2.00 28.16 6.69
CA LYS A 44 -3.37 27.71 6.42
C LYS A 44 -3.45 26.19 6.16
N ASP A 45 -2.60 25.65 5.28
CA ASP A 45 -2.64 24.23 4.96
C ASP A 45 -2.34 23.35 6.18
N ARG A 46 -1.46 23.82 7.07
CA ARG A 46 -1.16 23.11 8.33
C ARG A 46 -2.33 23.13 9.30
N GLU A 47 -2.97 24.29 9.44
CA GLU A 47 -4.14 24.45 10.31
C GLU A 47 -5.30 23.63 9.77
N ASP A 48 -5.61 23.73 8.49
CA ASP A 48 -6.65 22.94 7.84
C ASP A 48 -6.42 21.43 8.05
N TYR A 49 -5.18 20.95 7.86
CA TYR A 49 -4.84 19.55 8.10
C TYR A 49 -5.04 19.14 9.56
N ILE A 50 -4.62 19.97 10.51
CA ILE A 50 -4.77 19.67 11.95
C ILE A 50 -6.26 19.60 12.32
N TYR A 51 -7.05 20.58 11.88
CA TYR A 51 -8.49 20.63 12.15
C TYR A 51 -9.21 19.40 11.55
N ASP A 52 -8.92 19.07 10.31
CA ASP A 52 -9.49 17.90 9.64
C ASP A 52 -9.15 16.60 10.40
N ARG A 53 -7.91 16.44 10.85
CA ARG A 53 -7.51 15.27 11.65
C ARG A 53 -8.18 15.21 13.00
N VAL A 54 -8.31 16.35 13.69
CA VAL A 54 -8.99 16.42 15.00
C VAL A 54 -10.48 16.10 14.83
N ASP A 55 -11.14 16.69 13.82
CA ASP A 55 -12.54 16.44 13.53
C ASP A 55 -12.80 14.96 13.19
N THR A 56 -11.96 14.36 12.36
CA THR A 56 -12.02 12.93 12.03
C THR A 56 -11.95 12.06 13.29
N HIS A 57 -11.04 12.35 14.22
CA HIS A 57 -10.93 11.58 15.46
C HIS A 57 -12.10 11.80 16.42
N GLN A 58 -12.58 13.03 16.53
CA GLN A 58 -13.74 13.35 17.37
C GLN A 58 -15.01 12.70 16.84
N SER A 59 -15.23 12.74 15.53
CA SER A 59 -16.36 12.09 14.87
C SER A 59 -16.32 10.57 15.06
N ALA A 60 -15.15 9.94 14.89
CA ALA A 60 -14.97 8.52 15.11
C ALA A 60 -15.23 8.11 16.58
N GLN A 61 -14.79 8.94 17.55
CA GLN A 61 -15.08 8.71 18.96
C GLN A 61 -16.57 8.82 19.27
N MET A 62 -17.25 9.80 18.68
CA MET A 62 -18.67 9.99 18.86
C MET A 62 -19.50 8.84 18.27
N ASP A 63 -19.10 8.34 17.08
CA ASP A 63 -19.75 7.18 16.46
C ASP A 63 -19.57 5.91 17.31
N TYR A 64 -18.39 5.75 17.90
CA TYR A 64 -18.14 4.64 18.82
C TYR A 64 -18.99 4.75 20.09
N ASP A 65 -19.02 5.92 20.72
CA ASP A 65 -19.75 6.14 21.98
C ASP A 65 -21.27 5.99 21.82
N LEU A 66 -21.81 6.39 20.65
CA LEU A 66 -23.25 6.36 20.40
C LEU A 66 -23.75 5.06 19.76
N TYR A 67 -22.93 4.42 18.93
CA TYR A 67 -23.38 3.35 18.04
C TYR A 67 -22.48 2.11 18.09
N ASP A 68 -21.42 2.11 18.91
CA ASP A 68 -20.41 1.04 18.96
C ASP A 68 -19.79 0.76 17.57
N LYS A 69 -19.66 1.82 16.75
CA LYS A 69 -19.15 1.73 15.38
C LYS A 69 -17.75 2.32 15.29
N ILE A 70 -16.84 1.56 14.68
CA ILE A 70 -15.50 2.01 14.36
C ILE A 70 -15.44 2.25 12.85
N PRO A 71 -14.88 3.40 12.39
CA PRO A 71 -14.69 3.65 10.96
C PRO A 71 -13.85 2.54 10.31
N LEU A 72 -14.30 2.07 9.15
CA LEU A 72 -13.59 1.03 8.41
C LEU A 72 -12.39 1.63 7.68
N CYS A 73 -11.29 0.88 7.65
CA CYS A 73 -10.12 1.22 6.84
C CYS A 73 -10.44 1.04 5.35
N SER A 74 -10.02 1.98 4.53
CA SER A 74 -10.05 1.84 3.07
C SER A 74 -9.04 0.80 2.58
N ASP A 75 -9.18 0.37 1.32
CA ASP A 75 -8.20 -0.51 0.69
C ASP A 75 -6.78 0.11 0.67
N THR A 76 -6.70 1.42 0.49
CA THR A 76 -5.44 2.17 0.55
C THR A 76 -4.82 2.09 1.95
N ASP A 77 -5.62 2.26 3.01
CA ASP A 77 -5.14 2.17 4.38
C ASP A 77 -4.67 0.77 4.76
N GLN A 78 -5.28 -0.25 4.18
CA GLN A 78 -4.94 -1.66 4.38
C GLN A 78 -3.76 -2.12 3.51
N TRP A 79 -3.27 -1.28 2.59
CA TRP A 79 -2.33 -1.64 1.52
C TRP A 79 -2.80 -2.85 0.74
N ALA A 80 -4.09 -2.83 0.40
CA ALA A 80 -4.76 -3.96 -0.22
C ALA A 80 -4.25 -4.19 -1.63
N LYS A 81 -3.99 -5.46 -1.94
CA LYS A 81 -3.74 -5.93 -3.30
C LYS A 81 -4.96 -6.70 -3.76
N PRO A 82 -5.48 -6.45 -4.96
CA PRO A 82 -6.66 -7.14 -5.46
C PRO A 82 -6.42 -8.63 -5.65
N SER A 83 -7.48 -9.42 -5.54
CA SER A 83 -7.46 -10.82 -5.94
C SER A 83 -7.17 -10.94 -7.43
N LYS A 84 -6.55 -12.04 -7.83
CA LYS A 84 -6.18 -12.31 -9.23
C LYS A 84 -6.50 -13.76 -9.61
N TRP A 85 -6.76 -13.97 -10.88
CA TRP A 85 -6.93 -15.27 -11.47
C TRP A 85 -5.65 -15.63 -12.23
N ALA A 86 -4.90 -16.58 -11.68
CA ALA A 86 -3.63 -16.99 -12.25
C ALA A 86 -3.82 -18.14 -13.23
N VAL A 87 -3.44 -17.94 -14.47
CA VAL A 87 -3.37 -19.02 -15.47
C VAL A 87 -1.96 -19.61 -15.45
N LYS A 88 -1.86 -20.91 -15.24
CA LYS A 88 -0.60 -21.66 -15.20
C LYS A 88 -0.70 -23.00 -15.94
N GLU A 89 0.42 -23.56 -16.33
CA GLU A 89 0.47 -24.94 -16.80
C GLU A 89 0.30 -25.90 -15.61
N LYS A 90 -0.48 -26.96 -15.74
CA LYS A 90 -0.77 -27.92 -14.66
C LYS A 90 0.46 -28.49 -13.95
N SER A 91 1.59 -28.56 -14.64
CA SER A 91 2.86 -29.06 -14.08
C SER A 91 3.74 -27.99 -13.46
N LYS A 92 3.37 -26.70 -13.52
CA LYS A 92 4.22 -25.58 -13.11
C LYS A 92 3.59 -24.76 -11.98
N LYS A 93 4.41 -24.35 -11.01
CA LYS A 93 3.98 -23.45 -9.92
C LYS A 93 3.85 -22.00 -10.35
N ARG A 94 4.63 -21.57 -11.36
CA ARG A 94 4.66 -20.19 -11.83
C ARG A 94 3.48 -19.91 -12.77
N ALA A 95 2.73 -18.85 -12.50
CA ALA A 95 1.71 -18.35 -13.41
C ALA A 95 2.35 -17.85 -14.71
N LEU A 96 1.70 -18.15 -15.84
CA LEU A 96 2.01 -17.57 -17.15
C LEU A 96 1.47 -16.16 -17.24
N LYS A 97 0.24 -15.97 -16.73
CA LYS A 97 -0.43 -14.67 -16.75
C LYS A 97 -1.39 -14.55 -15.56
N LEU A 98 -1.56 -13.32 -15.08
CA LEU A 98 -2.53 -12.95 -14.05
C LEU A 98 -3.64 -12.09 -14.69
N TRP A 99 -4.87 -12.38 -14.30
CA TRP A 99 -6.07 -11.70 -14.78
C TRP A 99 -6.83 -11.09 -13.60
N ASP A 100 -7.54 -9.99 -13.87
CA ASP A 100 -8.33 -9.30 -12.84
C ASP A 100 -9.69 -9.97 -12.62
N ASN A 101 -10.17 -10.74 -13.59
CA ASN A 101 -11.44 -11.45 -13.51
C ASN A 101 -11.32 -12.87 -14.07
N GLU A 102 -12.27 -13.72 -13.67
CA GLU A 102 -12.30 -15.13 -14.05
C GLU A 102 -12.66 -15.32 -15.52
N SER A 103 -13.52 -14.47 -16.06
CA SER A 103 -13.97 -14.56 -17.45
C SER A 103 -12.81 -14.47 -18.43
N ASP A 104 -11.91 -13.49 -18.24
CA ASP A 104 -10.74 -13.32 -19.10
C ASP A 104 -9.74 -14.46 -18.95
N ALA A 105 -9.57 -14.96 -17.72
CA ALA A 105 -8.74 -16.13 -17.47
C ALA A 105 -9.29 -17.38 -18.18
N THR A 106 -10.61 -17.60 -18.11
CA THR A 106 -11.29 -18.73 -18.76
C THR A 106 -11.21 -18.62 -20.27
N HIS A 107 -11.45 -17.44 -20.85
CA HIS A 107 -11.30 -17.21 -22.27
C HIS A 107 -9.87 -17.51 -22.75
N HIS A 108 -8.87 -17.08 -21.97
CA HIS A 108 -7.46 -17.35 -22.30
C HIS A 108 -7.15 -18.85 -22.29
N VAL A 109 -7.65 -19.59 -21.32
CA VAL A 109 -7.49 -21.07 -21.27
C VAL A 109 -8.17 -21.73 -22.45
N GLY A 110 -9.42 -21.34 -22.77
CA GLY A 110 -10.19 -21.89 -23.87
C GLY A 110 -9.60 -21.62 -25.26
N SER A 111 -8.82 -20.56 -25.42
CA SER A 111 -8.14 -20.20 -26.69
C SER A 111 -6.72 -20.75 -26.81
N SER A 112 -6.26 -21.53 -25.85
CA SER A 112 -4.88 -22.07 -25.82
C SER A 112 -4.85 -23.57 -26.06
N ASP A 113 -3.93 -24.05 -26.90
CA ASP A 113 -3.66 -25.47 -27.11
C ASP A 113 -2.87 -26.11 -25.96
N LYS A 114 -2.46 -25.35 -24.96
CA LYS A 114 -1.68 -25.83 -23.82
C LYS A 114 -2.60 -26.36 -22.72
N ASN A 115 -2.10 -27.34 -21.96
CA ASN A 115 -2.81 -27.86 -20.78
C ASN A 115 -2.68 -26.85 -19.61
N LEU A 116 -3.58 -25.87 -19.58
CA LEU A 116 -3.62 -24.80 -18.61
C LEU A 116 -4.65 -25.06 -17.52
N GLU A 117 -4.43 -24.47 -16.36
CA GLU A 117 -5.39 -24.42 -15.27
C GLU A 117 -5.49 -23.00 -14.69
N ILE A 118 -6.63 -22.69 -14.09
CA ILE A 118 -6.88 -21.42 -13.43
C ILE A 118 -6.78 -21.65 -11.93
N GLU A 119 -6.04 -20.77 -11.25
CA GLU A 119 -5.90 -20.73 -9.80
C GLU A 119 -6.37 -19.37 -9.31
N PHE A 120 -7.38 -19.36 -8.46
CA PHE A 120 -7.76 -18.13 -7.78
C PHE A 120 -6.73 -17.79 -6.70
N ARG A 121 -6.22 -16.57 -6.74
CA ARG A 121 -5.31 -16.01 -5.73
C ARG A 121 -6.03 -14.90 -4.99
N LYS A 122 -6.39 -15.19 -3.74
CA LYS A 122 -6.98 -14.18 -2.85
C LYS A 122 -6.06 -12.97 -2.76
N GLY A 123 -6.64 -11.78 -2.75
CA GLY A 123 -5.91 -10.54 -2.51
C GLY A 123 -5.23 -10.54 -1.15
N GLU A 124 -4.38 -9.57 -0.93
CA GLU A 124 -3.64 -9.41 0.33
C GLU A 124 -4.03 -8.08 0.99
N LYS A 125 -4.10 -8.06 2.30
CA LYS A 125 -4.17 -6.83 3.12
C LYS A 125 -2.84 -6.67 3.85
N THR A 126 -1.81 -6.32 3.09
CA THR A 126 -0.41 -6.38 3.50
C THR A 126 -0.13 -5.65 4.80
N ARG A 127 -0.78 -4.50 5.05
CA ARG A 127 -0.61 -3.75 6.30
C ARG A 127 -1.11 -4.53 7.51
N CYS A 128 -2.25 -5.23 7.36
CA CYS A 128 -2.87 -5.98 8.43
C CYS A 128 -2.16 -7.33 8.68
N GLU A 129 -1.86 -8.06 7.60
CA GLU A 129 -1.22 -9.38 7.64
C GLU A 129 0.27 -9.30 8.02
N GLY A 130 0.96 -8.23 7.62
CA GLY A 130 2.40 -8.04 7.83
C GLY A 130 2.78 -7.42 9.18
N ASN A 131 1.85 -7.32 10.14
CA ASN A 131 2.06 -6.68 11.44
C ASN A 131 2.48 -5.19 11.37
N TYR A 132 2.11 -4.50 10.28
CA TYR A 132 2.33 -3.05 10.17
C TYR A 132 1.21 -2.23 10.82
N CYS A 133 0.13 -2.88 11.24
CA CYS A 133 -0.99 -2.28 11.97
C CYS A 133 -1.00 -2.78 13.41
N ASN A 134 -0.77 -1.90 14.38
CA ASN A 134 -0.69 -2.25 15.80
C ASN A 134 -2.01 -2.74 16.38
N VAL A 135 -3.13 -2.51 15.68
CA VAL A 135 -4.49 -2.92 16.13
C VAL A 135 -5.10 -4.04 15.29
N ALA A 136 -4.33 -4.65 14.36
CA ALA A 136 -4.85 -5.69 13.49
C ALA A 136 -5.46 -6.88 14.25
N GLU A 137 -4.87 -7.25 15.37
CA GLU A 137 -5.34 -8.36 16.22
C GLU A 137 -6.75 -8.13 16.77
N PHE A 138 -7.12 -6.86 17.04
CA PHE A 138 -8.40 -6.47 17.62
C PHE A 138 -9.41 -6.00 16.55
N CYS A 139 -8.98 -5.85 15.30
CA CYS A 139 -9.78 -5.27 14.23
C CYS A 139 -10.80 -6.27 13.68
N GLU A 140 -12.09 -5.98 13.85
CA GLU A 140 -13.20 -6.82 13.34
C GLU A 140 -13.16 -6.91 11.81
N GLN A 141 -12.95 -5.79 11.11
CA GLN A 141 -12.82 -5.77 9.64
C GLN A 141 -11.75 -6.74 9.13
N PHE A 142 -10.62 -6.85 9.84
CA PHE A 142 -9.56 -7.76 9.45
C PHE A 142 -9.88 -9.21 9.81
N LYS A 143 -10.55 -9.46 10.95
CA LYS A 143 -11.00 -10.80 11.34
C LYS A 143 -12.02 -11.36 10.33
N GLU A 144 -12.99 -10.54 9.91
CA GLU A 144 -13.99 -10.93 8.89
C GLU A 144 -13.34 -11.25 7.55
N TRP A 145 -12.37 -10.45 7.12
CA TRP A 145 -11.67 -10.70 5.85
C TRP A 145 -10.81 -11.97 5.88
N ARG A 146 -10.27 -12.33 7.04
CA ARG A 146 -9.39 -13.50 7.19
C ARG A 146 -10.16 -14.81 7.18
N ASN A 147 -11.40 -14.83 7.65
CA ASN A 147 -12.29 -15.99 7.65
C ASN A 147 -12.86 -16.26 6.26
#